data_dba0f0c1a63cc2f89669d4ce2493ea34
#
_entry.id   dba0f0c1a63cc2f89669d4ce2493ea34
#
_cell.length_a   1.000
_cell.length_b   1.000
_cell.length_c   1.000
_cell.angle_alpha   90.00
_cell.angle_beta   90.00
_cell.angle_gamma   90.00
#
_symmetry.space_group_name_H-M   'P 1'
#
loop_
_entity.id
_entity.type
_entity.pdbx_description
1 polymer ?
#
loop_
_entity_poly.entity_id
_entity_poly.type
_entity_poly.pdbx_seq_one_letter_code
_entity_poly.pdbx_strand_id
1 'polypeptide(L)'
;MLPYVNIHTHRPTGSGIELRTEGVHPWDADMRLVATLGERLSDAQAVGETGLDFVHGPSREMQTEALRAQLRRARERGLPVVLHCVRAFEPLMRELAACEPRAVIFHGFIGSPEQARRALAKGYFLSFGERAFASPKTLAALRETPLSQLFLETDDSPVPIEEIYARAAEARGVPTEVLQRATLANYERIFETRHG
;
A
#
# COMPACT_ATOMS: atom_id res chain seq x y z
N MET A 1 -1.26 -19.34 -16.82
CA MET A 1 -1.20 -19.26 -15.33
C MET A 1 -1.46 -17.81 -14.98
N LEU A 2 -2.28 -17.52 -13.94
CA LEU A 2 -2.50 -16.15 -13.49
C LEU A 2 -1.23 -15.61 -12.82
N PRO A 3 -0.82 -14.36 -13.07
CA PRO A 3 0.32 -13.76 -12.38
C PRO A 3 0.02 -13.54 -10.90
N TYR A 4 1.05 -13.54 -10.09
CA TYR A 4 1.00 -12.99 -8.75
C TYR A 4 1.17 -11.47 -8.82
N VAL A 5 0.39 -10.71 -8.06
CA VAL A 5 0.55 -9.28 -7.88
C VAL A 5 1.27 -9.03 -6.56
N ASN A 6 2.47 -8.51 -6.62
CA ASN A 6 3.25 -8.06 -5.47
C ASN A 6 3.17 -6.52 -5.44
N ILE A 7 2.22 -5.99 -4.64
CA ILE A 7 1.89 -4.57 -4.72
C ILE A 7 2.98 -3.65 -4.13
N HIS A 8 3.84 -4.19 -3.28
CA HIS A 8 4.99 -3.48 -2.73
C HIS A 8 6.14 -4.43 -2.44
N THR A 9 7.33 -4.11 -2.92
CA THR A 9 8.56 -4.86 -2.66
C THR A 9 9.80 -3.99 -2.76
N HIS A 10 10.72 -4.17 -1.83
CA HIS A 10 12.07 -3.61 -1.89
C HIS A 10 13.07 -4.53 -2.63
N ARG A 11 12.62 -5.74 -3.01
CA ARG A 11 13.43 -6.76 -3.67
C ARG A 11 12.74 -7.29 -4.92
N PRO A 12 12.65 -6.48 -5.99
CA PRO A 12 11.99 -6.92 -7.22
C PRO A 12 12.68 -8.14 -7.78
N THR A 13 11.87 -9.14 -8.15
CA THR A 13 12.33 -10.41 -8.72
C THR A 13 12.14 -10.49 -10.22
N GLY A 14 11.31 -9.61 -10.77
CA GLY A 14 10.84 -9.67 -12.16
C GLY A 14 9.84 -10.81 -12.40
N SER A 15 9.32 -11.44 -11.32
CA SER A 15 8.32 -12.50 -11.39
C SER A 15 6.93 -11.94 -11.09
N GLY A 16 5.99 -12.12 -12.01
CA GLY A 16 4.64 -11.59 -11.84
C GLY A 16 4.54 -10.09 -12.08
N ILE A 17 3.61 -9.46 -11.38
CA ILE A 17 3.37 -8.02 -11.43
C ILE A 17 3.94 -7.38 -10.17
N GLU A 18 4.96 -6.54 -10.31
CA GLU A 18 5.59 -5.78 -9.23
C GLU A 18 5.38 -4.29 -9.50
N LEU A 19 4.75 -3.59 -8.55
CA LEU A 19 4.42 -2.19 -8.71
C LEU A 19 5.67 -1.30 -8.61
N ARG A 20 5.82 -0.35 -9.54
CA ARG A 20 6.88 0.65 -9.49
C ARG A 20 6.37 1.92 -8.83
N THR A 21 6.94 2.27 -7.72
CA THR A 21 6.59 3.46 -6.94
C THR A 21 7.77 4.41 -6.82
N GLU A 22 7.47 5.70 -6.71
CA GLU A 22 8.43 6.76 -6.40
C GLU A 22 7.87 7.66 -5.30
N GLY A 23 8.62 7.81 -4.23
CA GLY A 23 8.21 8.60 -3.08
C GLY A 23 9.38 8.96 -2.16
N VAL A 24 9.05 9.68 -1.11
CA VAL A 24 9.94 9.95 0.02
C VAL A 24 9.34 9.25 1.24
N HIS A 25 10.06 8.23 1.69
CA HIS A 25 9.68 7.45 2.86
C HIS A 25 9.60 8.35 4.13
N PRO A 26 8.70 8.10 5.08
CA PRO A 26 8.60 8.93 6.28
C PRO A 26 9.90 8.98 7.12
N TRP A 27 10.75 7.97 7.04
CA TRP A 27 12.04 7.97 7.72
C TRP A 27 13.03 8.98 7.13
N ASP A 28 12.89 9.30 5.84
CA ASP A 28 13.72 10.23 5.10
C ASP A 28 12.99 11.54 4.79
N ALA A 29 11.92 11.85 5.53
CA ALA A 29 11.07 13.00 5.26
C ALA A 29 11.86 14.30 5.27
N ASP A 30 12.15 14.82 4.07
CA ASP A 30 12.85 16.06 3.78
C ASP A 30 12.20 16.74 2.58
N MET A 31 11.80 17.99 2.73
CA MET A 31 11.17 18.77 1.66
C MET A 31 12.07 18.97 0.44
N ARG A 32 13.39 18.92 0.61
CA ARG A 32 14.34 18.95 -0.52
C ARG A 32 14.22 17.68 -1.38
N LEU A 33 14.10 16.50 -0.74
CA LEU A 33 13.85 15.25 -1.45
C LEU A 33 12.47 15.24 -2.12
N VAL A 34 11.45 15.76 -1.44
CA VAL A 34 10.11 15.90 -2.04
C VAL A 34 10.14 16.83 -3.25
N ALA A 35 10.94 17.89 -3.25
CA ALA A 35 11.07 18.80 -4.39
C ALA A 35 11.56 18.09 -5.66
N THR A 36 12.46 17.09 -5.53
CA THR A 36 13.01 16.33 -6.67
C THR A 36 12.07 15.25 -7.22
N LEU A 37 10.96 14.94 -6.55
CA LEU A 37 10.03 13.89 -6.99
C LEU A 37 9.39 14.17 -8.35
N GLY A 38 9.28 15.44 -8.76
CA GLY A 38 8.57 15.82 -9.98
C GLY A 38 9.02 15.07 -11.24
N GLU A 39 10.31 14.92 -11.42
CA GLU A 39 10.89 14.20 -12.57
C GLU A 39 10.78 12.69 -12.41
N ARG A 40 11.01 12.18 -11.20
CA ARG A 40 10.97 10.75 -10.88
C ARG A 40 9.58 10.13 -11.03
N LEU A 41 8.52 10.93 -10.86
CA LEU A 41 7.14 10.47 -11.01
C LEU A 41 6.70 10.28 -12.47
N SER A 42 7.52 10.62 -13.47
CA SER A 42 7.17 10.44 -14.88
C SER A 42 6.91 8.99 -15.26
N ASP A 43 7.70 8.07 -14.71
CA ASP A 43 7.62 6.64 -14.99
C ASP A 43 7.01 5.81 -13.83
N ALA A 44 6.61 6.49 -12.75
CA ALA A 44 6.00 5.83 -11.60
C ALA A 44 4.53 5.47 -11.85
N GLN A 45 4.12 4.32 -11.35
CA GLN A 45 2.72 3.88 -11.37
C GLN A 45 1.95 4.44 -10.18
N ALA A 46 2.62 4.74 -9.07
CA ALA A 46 2.06 5.33 -7.86
C ALA A 46 3.07 6.22 -7.14
N VAL A 47 2.58 7.14 -6.32
CA VAL A 47 3.41 7.84 -5.34
C VAL A 47 3.57 6.95 -4.11
N GLY A 48 4.80 6.59 -3.78
CA GLY A 48 5.11 5.71 -2.65
C GLY A 48 6.55 5.19 -2.70
N GLU A 49 7.04 4.67 -1.65
CA GLU A 49 6.41 4.59 -0.34
C GLU A 49 6.41 5.98 0.31
N THR A 50 5.25 6.44 0.78
CA THR A 50 5.09 7.67 1.55
C THR A 50 4.19 7.38 2.74
N GLY A 51 4.06 8.29 3.69
CA GLY A 51 3.19 8.04 4.84
C GLY A 51 3.69 8.64 6.14
N LEU A 52 3.35 7.97 7.26
CA LEU A 52 3.71 8.41 8.60
C LEU A 52 4.22 7.23 9.44
N ASP A 53 5.35 7.41 10.08
CA ASP A 53 5.90 6.53 11.11
C ASP A 53 6.18 7.33 12.39
N PHE A 54 5.35 7.16 13.42
CA PHE A 54 5.52 7.88 14.68
C PHE A 54 6.44 7.17 15.68
N VAL A 55 7.21 6.21 15.19
CA VAL A 55 8.24 5.50 15.96
C VAL A 55 9.65 5.83 15.44
N HIS A 56 9.79 6.00 14.11
CA HIS A 56 11.07 6.20 13.45
C HIS A 56 11.07 7.45 12.58
N GLY A 57 12.27 7.89 12.19
CA GLY A 57 12.47 9.02 11.29
C GLY A 57 12.48 10.38 11.98
N PRO A 58 12.36 11.46 11.20
CA PRO A 58 12.34 12.84 11.71
C PRO A 58 11.03 13.16 12.44
N SER A 59 10.85 14.42 12.85
CA SER A 59 9.69 14.85 13.62
C SER A 59 8.36 14.57 12.90
N ARG A 60 7.28 14.42 13.67
CA ARG A 60 5.93 14.18 13.12
C ARG A 60 5.49 15.31 12.18
N GLU A 61 5.90 16.54 12.48
CA GLU A 61 5.61 17.73 11.69
C GLU A 61 6.28 17.62 10.31
N MET A 62 7.57 17.26 10.26
CA MET A 62 8.30 17.08 9.00
C MET A 62 7.72 15.94 8.17
N GLN A 63 7.41 14.80 8.80
CA GLN A 63 6.74 13.69 8.11
C GLN A 63 5.39 14.09 7.54
N THR A 64 4.58 14.83 8.31
CA THR A 64 3.25 15.30 7.88
C THR A 64 3.35 16.30 6.73
N GLU A 65 4.33 17.22 6.77
CA GLU A 65 4.57 18.19 5.70
C GLU A 65 4.99 17.47 4.40
N ALA A 66 5.92 16.54 4.49
CA ALA A 66 6.38 15.72 3.36
C ALA A 66 5.24 14.87 2.77
N LEU A 67 4.42 14.25 3.62
CA LEU A 67 3.24 13.50 3.18
C LEU A 67 2.26 14.39 2.42
N ARG A 68 1.87 15.54 2.99
CA ARG A 68 0.94 16.48 2.36
C ARG A 68 1.41 16.92 0.97
N ALA A 69 2.70 17.20 0.84
CA ALA A 69 3.28 17.60 -0.44
C ALA A 69 3.23 16.46 -1.47
N GLN A 70 3.47 15.23 -1.05
CA GLN A 70 3.39 14.04 -1.92
C GLN A 70 1.94 13.70 -2.30
N LEU A 71 0.99 13.80 -1.36
CA LEU A 71 -0.43 13.61 -1.66
C LEU A 71 -0.95 14.62 -2.68
N ARG A 72 -0.56 15.90 -2.57
CA ARG A 72 -0.90 16.91 -3.59
C ARG A 72 -0.37 16.54 -4.97
N ARG A 73 0.90 16.09 -5.07
CA ARG A 73 1.49 15.65 -6.34
C ARG A 73 0.78 14.42 -6.92
N ALA A 74 0.42 13.46 -6.05
CA ALA A 74 -0.34 12.30 -6.46
C ALA A 74 -1.70 12.70 -7.07
N ARG A 75 -2.41 13.61 -6.40
CA ARG A 75 -3.70 14.14 -6.88
C ARG A 75 -3.56 14.89 -8.22
N GLU A 76 -2.59 15.80 -8.32
CA GLU A 76 -2.33 16.60 -9.53
C GLU A 76 -2.00 15.72 -10.74
N ARG A 77 -1.35 14.59 -10.53
CA ARG A 77 -0.97 13.63 -11.59
C ARG A 77 -1.96 12.47 -11.76
N GLY A 78 -3.02 12.42 -10.96
CA GLY A 78 -3.98 11.32 -10.96
C GLY A 78 -3.35 9.97 -10.59
N LEU A 79 -2.29 9.98 -9.78
CA LEU A 79 -1.58 8.78 -9.34
C LEU A 79 -2.20 8.20 -8.06
N PRO A 80 -2.29 6.86 -7.95
CA PRO A 80 -2.52 6.20 -6.67
C PRO A 80 -1.41 6.49 -5.66
N VAL A 81 -1.66 6.21 -4.37
CA VAL A 81 -0.65 6.30 -3.32
C VAL A 81 -0.47 4.97 -2.59
N VAL A 82 0.78 4.62 -2.31
CA VAL A 82 1.17 3.48 -1.47
C VAL A 82 1.71 4.02 -0.16
N LEU A 83 1.05 3.65 0.94
CA LEU A 83 1.21 4.31 2.23
C LEU A 83 1.80 3.41 3.29
N HIS A 84 2.86 3.90 3.90
CA HIS A 84 3.42 3.44 5.16
C HIS A 84 2.65 4.01 6.35
N CYS A 85 2.30 3.18 7.31
CA CYS A 85 1.54 3.60 8.48
C CYS A 85 1.98 2.87 9.75
N VAL A 86 2.82 3.51 10.58
CA VAL A 86 3.25 2.97 11.86
C VAL A 86 2.84 3.91 12.99
N ARG A 87 1.95 3.43 13.88
CA ARG A 87 1.37 4.18 15.02
C ARG A 87 0.79 5.56 14.64
N ALA A 88 0.36 5.72 13.39
CA ALA A 88 -0.09 7.00 12.82
C ALA A 88 -1.44 6.90 12.08
N PHE A 89 -2.25 5.88 12.34
CA PHE A 89 -3.48 5.61 11.59
C PHE A 89 -4.44 6.82 11.59
N GLU A 90 -4.74 7.39 12.76
CA GLU A 90 -5.68 8.53 12.85
C GLU A 90 -5.16 9.81 12.15
N PRO A 91 -3.90 10.23 12.37
CA PRO A 91 -3.33 11.33 11.60
C PRO A 91 -3.37 11.08 10.09
N LEU A 92 -2.99 9.87 9.64
CA LEU A 92 -2.96 9.53 8.22
C LEU A 92 -4.35 9.59 7.59
N MET A 93 -5.37 9.05 8.26
CA MET A 93 -6.76 9.12 7.78
C MET A 93 -7.26 10.56 7.64
N ARG A 94 -6.83 11.49 8.52
CA ARG A 94 -7.19 12.93 8.40
C ARG A 94 -6.53 13.57 7.17
N GLU A 95 -5.25 13.28 6.92
CA GLU A 95 -4.54 13.84 5.76
C GLU A 95 -5.14 13.31 4.44
N LEU A 96 -5.50 12.04 4.39
CA LEU A 96 -6.16 11.44 3.23
C LEU A 96 -7.54 12.07 2.95
N ALA A 97 -8.33 12.29 4.00
CA ALA A 97 -9.64 12.94 3.85
C ALA A 97 -9.55 14.38 3.34
N ALA A 98 -8.45 15.09 3.65
CA ALA A 98 -8.22 16.46 3.18
C ALA A 98 -7.71 16.54 1.72
N CYS A 99 -7.12 15.46 1.19
CA CYS A 99 -6.50 15.47 -0.14
C CYS A 99 -7.27 14.66 -1.19
N GLU A 100 -7.94 13.59 -0.80
CA GLU A 100 -8.71 12.69 -1.68
C GLU A 100 -7.91 12.19 -2.90
N PRO A 101 -6.81 11.42 -2.71
CA PRO A 101 -6.07 10.86 -3.83
C PRO A 101 -6.93 9.84 -4.60
N ARG A 102 -6.60 9.58 -5.88
CA ARG A 102 -7.35 8.71 -6.79
C ARG A 102 -7.59 7.30 -6.23
N ALA A 103 -6.58 6.71 -5.63
CA ALA A 103 -6.66 5.43 -4.92
C ALA A 103 -5.61 5.39 -3.82
N VAL A 104 -5.90 4.68 -2.76
CA VAL A 104 -5.06 4.56 -1.56
C VAL A 104 -4.82 3.10 -1.25
N ILE A 105 -3.57 2.71 -1.11
CA ILE A 105 -3.14 1.38 -0.71
C ILE A 105 -2.34 1.50 0.58
N PHE A 106 -2.85 0.99 1.68
CA PHE A 106 -2.06 0.79 2.90
C PHE A 106 -1.20 -0.45 2.71
N HIS A 107 0.10 -0.27 2.47
CA HIS A 107 1.01 -1.39 2.40
C HIS A 107 1.37 -1.89 3.79
N GLY A 108 1.82 -3.15 3.89
CA GLY A 108 2.28 -3.73 5.15
C GLY A 108 1.27 -3.55 6.28
N PHE A 109 -0.03 -3.62 6.01
CA PHE A 109 -1.05 -3.29 7.01
C PHE A 109 -0.91 -4.15 8.27
N ILE A 110 -0.64 -3.50 9.38
CA ILE A 110 -0.61 -4.07 10.73
C ILE A 110 -1.60 -3.29 11.60
N GLY A 111 -2.79 -3.85 11.79
CA GLY A 111 -3.85 -3.16 12.49
C GLY A 111 -4.96 -4.08 12.98
N SER A 112 -5.96 -3.49 13.64
CA SER A 112 -7.14 -4.21 14.09
C SER A 112 -8.21 -4.31 12.98
N PRO A 113 -9.17 -5.24 13.08
CA PRO A 113 -10.32 -5.28 12.19
C PRO A 113 -11.10 -3.96 12.16
N GLU A 114 -11.17 -3.24 13.27
CA GLU A 114 -11.83 -1.93 13.32
C GLU A 114 -11.11 -0.89 12.44
N GLN A 115 -9.78 -0.79 12.55
CA GLN A 115 -8.98 0.09 11.69
C GLN A 115 -9.13 -0.31 10.21
N ALA A 116 -9.08 -1.61 9.93
CA ALA A 116 -9.32 -2.13 8.58
C ALA A 116 -10.67 -1.70 8.04
N ARG A 117 -11.77 -1.95 8.76
CA ARG A 117 -13.13 -1.55 8.35
C ARG A 117 -13.24 -0.05 8.07
N ARG A 118 -12.57 0.80 8.85
CA ARG A 118 -12.59 2.26 8.66
C ARG A 118 -11.86 2.68 7.37
N ALA A 119 -10.70 2.08 7.07
CA ALA A 119 -10.01 2.33 5.81
C ALA A 119 -10.81 1.82 4.61
N LEU A 120 -11.35 0.59 4.70
CA LEU A 120 -12.16 -0.03 3.65
C LEU A 120 -13.45 0.75 3.36
N ALA A 121 -14.11 1.31 4.40
CA ALA A 121 -15.30 2.15 4.24
C ALA A 121 -15.03 3.45 3.45
N LYS A 122 -13.76 3.88 3.36
CA LYS A 122 -13.32 5.00 2.51
C LYS A 122 -12.94 4.56 1.08
N GLY A 123 -13.13 3.30 0.74
CA GLY A 123 -12.72 2.75 -0.55
C GLY A 123 -11.23 2.45 -0.68
N TYR A 124 -10.47 2.50 0.42
CA TYR A 124 -9.05 2.22 0.42
C TYR A 124 -8.77 0.73 0.33
N PHE A 125 -7.57 0.39 -0.12
CA PHE A 125 -7.08 -0.98 -0.23
C PHE A 125 -6.12 -1.28 0.91
N LEU A 126 -6.11 -2.54 1.35
CA LEU A 126 -5.16 -3.04 2.34
C LEU A 126 -4.28 -4.10 1.71
N SER A 127 -2.98 -4.00 1.91
CA SER A 127 -2.02 -5.01 1.51
C SER A 127 -1.40 -5.67 2.73
N PHE A 128 -1.24 -6.98 2.65
CA PHE A 128 -0.74 -7.80 3.75
C PHE A 128 0.49 -8.58 3.30
N GLY A 129 1.55 -8.46 4.09
CA GLY A 129 2.79 -9.22 3.94
C GLY A 129 3.00 -10.24 5.06
N GLU A 130 4.19 -10.79 5.12
CA GLU A 130 4.58 -11.83 6.07
C GLU A 130 4.24 -11.49 7.53
N ARG A 131 4.48 -10.24 7.94
CA ARG A 131 4.26 -9.77 9.33
C ARG A 131 2.80 -9.87 9.77
N ALA A 132 1.85 -9.87 8.83
CA ALA A 132 0.42 -9.99 9.13
C ALA A 132 0.09 -11.34 9.78
N PHE A 133 0.77 -12.40 9.39
CA PHE A 133 0.51 -13.76 9.88
C PHE A 133 0.96 -13.99 11.32
N ALA A 134 1.89 -13.17 11.84
CA ALA A 134 2.36 -13.23 13.22
C ALA A 134 1.45 -12.46 14.21
N SER A 135 0.45 -11.70 13.71
CA SER A 135 -0.43 -10.86 14.52
C SER A 135 -1.87 -11.37 14.45
N PRO A 136 -2.44 -11.98 15.52
CA PRO A 136 -3.81 -12.48 15.51
C PRO A 136 -4.86 -11.43 15.12
N LYS A 137 -4.69 -10.18 15.57
CA LYS A 137 -5.60 -9.08 15.21
C LYS A 137 -5.51 -8.68 13.74
N THR A 138 -4.29 -8.69 13.18
CA THR A 138 -4.07 -8.37 11.76
C THR A 138 -4.55 -9.52 10.88
N LEU A 139 -4.36 -10.76 11.32
CA LEU A 139 -4.90 -11.93 10.64
C LEU A 139 -6.43 -11.92 10.58
N ALA A 140 -7.08 -11.45 11.67
CA ALA A 140 -8.53 -11.21 11.65
C ALA A 140 -8.92 -10.11 10.64
N ALA A 141 -8.17 -9.01 10.57
CA ALA A 141 -8.38 -7.97 9.58
C ALA A 141 -8.21 -8.49 8.14
N LEU A 142 -7.18 -9.32 7.86
CA LEU A 142 -7.00 -9.99 6.58
C LEU A 142 -8.23 -10.84 6.20
N ARG A 143 -8.78 -11.61 7.14
CA ARG A 143 -9.97 -12.45 6.90
C ARG A 143 -11.20 -11.64 6.55
N GLU A 144 -11.39 -10.48 7.19
CA GLU A 144 -12.53 -9.60 6.98
C GLU A 144 -12.38 -8.69 5.75
N THR A 145 -11.17 -8.49 5.22
CA THR A 145 -10.93 -7.59 4.07
C THR A 145 -11.63 -8.14 2.82
N PRO A 146 -12.52 -7.36 2.16
CA PRO A 146 -13.14 -7.77 0.91
C PRO A 146 -12.09 -8.06 -0.17
N LEU A 147 -12.30 -9.10 -0.97
CA LEU A 147 -11.42 -9.44 -2.08
C LEU A 147 -11.23 -8.27 -3.06
N SER A 148 -12.24 -7.44 -3.23
CA SER A 148 -12.20 -6.24 -4.08
C SER A 148 -11.35 -5.09 -3.55
N GLN A 149 -10.82 -5.20 -2.32
CA GLN A 149 -9.95 -4.19 -1.70
C GLN A 149 -8.69 -4.81 -1.08
N LEU A 150 -8.34 -6.02 -1.49
CA LEU A 150 -7.20 -6.79 -0.98
C LEU A 150 -6.02 -6.74 -1.95
N PHE A 151 -4.83 -6.55 -1.37
CA PHE A 151 -3.54 -6.85 -2.00
C PHE A 151 -2.67 -7.70 -1.07
N LEU A 152 -1.63 -8.27 -1.65
CA LEU A 152 -0.58 -9.00 -0.97
C LEU A 152 0.78 -8.49 -1.43
N GLU A 153 1.80 -8.66 -0.59
CA GLU A 153 3.13 -8.10 -0.82
C GLU A 153 4.23 -8.88 -0.11
N THR A 154 5.46 -8.65 -0.53
CA THR A 154 6.65 -9.14 0.18
C THR A 154 7.31 -8.07 1.04
N ASP A 155 7.20 -6.78 0.70
CA ASP A 155 7.90 -5.68 1.35
C ASP A 155 9.43 -5.93 1.35
N ASP A 156 10.05 -6.03 2.51
CA ASP A 156 11.47 -6.37 2.73
C ASP A 156 11.70 -7.86 3.03
N SER A 157 10.63 -8.66 3.14
CA SER A 157 10.70 -10.08 3.46
C SER A 157 11.41 -10.89 2.36
N PRO A 158 12.26 -11.88 2.73
CA PRO A 158 12.83 -12.82 1.79
C PRO A 158 11.84 -13.92 1.37
N VAL A 159 10.66 -14.00 1.98
CA VAL A 159 9.64 -15.00 1.66
C VAL A 159 9.08 -14.74 0.26
N PRO A 160 9.05 -15.75 -0.63
CA PRO A 160 8.50 -15.59 -1.97
C PRO A 160 7.02 -15.18 -1.94
N ILE A 161 6.60 -14.38 -2.93
CA ILE A 161 5.21 -13.90 -3.01
C ILE A 161 4.20 -15.05 -3.07
N GLU A 162 4.56 -16.18 -3.71
CA GLU A 162 3.76 -17.38 -3.80
C GLU A 162 3.41 -17.95 -2.42
N GLU A 163 4.37 -17.92 -1.49
CA GLU A 163 4.17 -18.38 -0.12
C GLU A 163 3.29 -17.41 0.67
N ILE A 164 3.42 -16.10 0.47
CA ILE A 164 2.52 -15.10 1.05
C ILE A 164 1.07 -15.37 0.61
N TYR A 165 0.86 -15.64 -0.68
CA TYR A 165 -0.46 -16.01 -1.20
C TYR A 165 -0.98 -17.32 -0.61
N ALA A 166 -0.14 -18.35 -0.49
CA ALA A 166 -0.53 -19.62 0.09
C ALA A 166 -0.99 -19.46 1.56
N ARG A 167 -0.23 -18.73 2.37
CA ARG A 167 -0.59 -18.43 3.77
C ARG A 167 -1.88 -17.60 3.87
N ALA A 168 -2.06 -16.62 2.99
CA ALA A 168 -3.28 -15.82 2.96
C ALA A 168 -4.50 -16.65 2.54
N ALA A 169 -4.34 -17.54 1.55
CA ALA A 169 -5.37 -18.47 1.09
C ALA A 169 -5.81 -19.44 2.19
N GLU A 170 -4.85 -20.05 2.90
CA GLU A 170 -5.10 -20.88 4.07
C GLU A 170 -5.86 -20.11 5.16
N ALA A 171 -5.38 -18.91 5.52
CA ALA A 171 -5.98 -18.08 6.55
C ALA A 171 -7.44 -17.70 6.24
N ARG A 172 -7.78 -17.58 4.94
CA ARG A 172 -9.13 -17.21 4.47
C ARG A 172 -10.00 -18.42 4.10
N GLY A 173 -9.43 -19.62 4.03
CA GLY A 173 -10.14 -20.83 3.62
C GLY A 173 -10.57 -20.80 2.14
N VAL A 174 -9.76 -20.21 1.26
CA VAL A 174 -10.02 -20.10 -0.18
C VAL A 174 -8.84 -20.62 -1.00
N PRO A 175 -9.04 -21.08 -2.24
CA PRO A 175 -7.94 -21.41 -3.14
C PRO A 175 -7.05 -20.19 -3.45
N THR A 176 -5.75 -20.40 -3.66
CA THR A 176 -4.78 -19.34 -4.01
C THR A 176 -5.19 -18.59 -5.29
N GLU A 177 -5.76 -19.29 -6.27
CA GLU A 177 -6.24 -18.72 -7.53
C GLU A 177 -7.36 -17.67 -7.32
N VAL A 178 -8.15 -17.80 -6.27
CA VAL A 178 -9.18 -16.80 -5.91
C VAL A 178 -8.50 -15.49 -5.54
N LEU A 179 -7.41 -15.55 -4.76
CA LEU A 179 -6.63 -14.37 -4.39
C LEU A 179 -5.91 -13.77 -5.60
N GLN A 180 -5.30 -14.62 -6.46
CA GLN A 180 -4.64 -14.13 -7.69
C GLN A 180 -5.63 -13.38 -8.60
N ARG A 181 -6.82 -13.93 -8.84
CA ARG A 181 -7.87 -13.25 -9.63
C ARG A 181 -8.28 -11.91 -9.00
N ALA A 182 -8.49 -11.90 -7.70
CA ALA A 182 -8.94 -10.71 -6.98
C ALA A 182 -7.89 -9.59 -7.01
N THR A 183 -6.64 -9.91 -6.71
CA THR A 183 -5.56 -8.92 -6.70
C THR A 183 -5.22 -8.41 -8.11
N LEU A 184 -5.28 -9.29 -9.12
CA LEU A 184 -5.13 -8.88 -10.53
C LEU A 184 -6.25 -7.92 -10.95
N ALA A 185 -7.51 -8.26 -10.69
CA ALA A 185 -8.63 -7.37 -11.00
C ALA A 185 -8.55 -6.03 -10.26
N ASN A 186 -8.07 -6.02 -9.01
CA ASN A 186 -7.82 -4.78 -8.27
C ASN A 186 -6.69 -3.96 -8.90
N TYR A 187 -5.61 -4.61 -9.33
CA TYR A 187 -4.49 -3.97 -10.02
C TYR A 187 -4.94 -3.33 -11.35
N GLU A 188 -5.59 -4.09 -12.21
CA GLU A 188 -6.11 -3.61 -13.50
C GLU A 188 -7.03 -2.41 -13.31
N ARG A 189 -7.96 -2.47 -12.36
CA ARG A 189 -8.88 -1.37 -12.05
C ARG A 189 -8.16 -0.09 -11.62
N ILE A 190 -7.05 -0.19 -10.89
CA ILE A 190 -6.33 0.98 -10.35
C ILE A 190 -5.31 1.51 -11.36
N PHE A 191 -4.58 0.62 -12.06
CA PHE A 191 -3.39 1.00 -12.80
C PHE A 191 -3.55 0.95 -14.32
N GLU A 192 -4.47 0.16 -14.85
CA GLU A 192 -4.66 0.01 -16.32
C GLU A 192 -5.79 0.85 -16.90
N THR A 193 -6.73 1.33 -16.08
CA THR A 193 -7.85 2.20 -16.52
C THR A 193 -7.41 3.64 -16.86
N ARG A 194 -6.20 3.84 -17.41
CA ARG A 194 -5.70 5.17 -17.82
C ARG A 194 -6.05 5.57 -19.28
N HIS A 195 -6.92 4.81 -19.95
CA HIS A 195 -7.31 5.11 -21.34
C HIS A 195 -8.78 5.55 -21.39
N GLY A 196 -9.00 6.85 -21.14
CA GLY A 196 -10.26 7.50 -21.32
C GLY A 196 -10.10 9.01 -21.21
#